data_4d1ec505ecf8868903e4c8fe23e0b8da
#
_entry.id   4d1ec505ecf8868903e4c8fe23e0b8da
#
_cell.length_a   1.000
_cell.length_b   1.000
_cell.length_c   1.000
_cell.angle_alpha   90.00
_cell.angle_beta   90.00
_cell.angle_gamma   90.00
#
_symmetry.space_group_name_H-M   'P 1'
#
loop_
_entity.id
_entity.type
_entity.pdbx_description
1 polymer ?
#
loop_
_entity_poly.entity_id
_entity_poly.type
_entity_poly.pdbx_seq_one_letter_code
_entity_poly.pdbx_strand_id
1 'polypeptide(L)'
;MIRAIGRFKPLIAVSLLFSVLSVILSLYIPVLAGRAIDGITAKGAVDFAAVKAQLTGIFICAAAGGVLQWLMNAINNRIAYNTVRDIRNRAFSHIQSLPVSYIDSHPYGDIVSRVTADADQFSDGLILGFSQLFTGVVTIAVTLIFMLTISPLIALAVVVLTPISLFTARFIAKKTYDMFKKQSETRGEQTAYINEMIQNGKTVKAFSYEDTSVKRFDEINERLRVYSLRSVFFSSLTNPTTRFINNLIYAVVGLIGGVFAVMGKITVGGFVSFLAYSNQYTKPFNEISGVVTELQNALACAARLFELIDEQPEESDGGKKELSNPKGEVSFNNVTFSYDKSKTLIKNFDFTAYAGRKIAVVGPTGCGKTTLINLLLRFYRVDGGSITADGTDINDISRKSLRTHFGMVLQDTWIKNATVKENIAFGKADATDEEIIAAAKAARAHGFIKRLKNGYDTVISDGEGLSEGERQLLCIARVMLLKPPMLILDEATSSIDTRTELKVQDAFTRLMENRTSFVVAHRLSTIRDADCILVMNGGRVAEQGTHEELLEKNGFYAKLYNSQFAN
;
A
#
# COMPACT_ATOMS: atom_id res chain seq x y z
N MET A 1 -6.15 8.01 -14.70
CA MET A 1 -7.01 6.84 -14.95
C MET A 1 -7.25 6.59 -16.46
N ILE A 2 -7.93 7.46 -17.20
CA ILE A 2 -8.27 7.27 -18.64
C ILE A 2 -7.02 7.04 -19.52
N ARG A 3 -5.89 7.69 -19.22
CA ARG A 3 -4.62 7.47 -19.93
C ARG A 3 -4.03 6.08 -19.71
N ALA A 4 -4.18 5.50 -18.52
CA ALA A 4 -3.67 4.16 -18.22
C ALA A 4 -4.44 3.06 -18.98
N ILE A 5 -5.76 3.23 -19.12
CA ILE A 5 -6.64 2.31 -19.85
C ILE A 5 -6.55 2.56 -21.37
N GLY A 6 -6.15 3.77 -21.79
CA GLY A 6 -6.11 4.20 -23.18
C GLY A 6 -5.28 3.31 -24.13
N ARG A 7 -4.28 2.61 -23.61
CA ARG A 7 -3.47 1.63 -24.36
C ARG A 7 -4.30 0.40 -24.83
N PHE A 8 -5.38 0.09 -24.13
CA PHE A 8 -6.20 -1.10 -24.40
C PHE A 8 -7.50 -0.77 -25.18
N LYS A 9 -7.65 0.45 -25.74
CA LYS A 9 -8.84 0.86 -26.51
C LYS A 9 -9.32 -0.18 -27.53
N PRO A 10 -8.46 -0.81 -28.37
CA PRO A 10 -8.95 -1.81 -29.32
C PRO A 10 -9.50 -3.06 -28.61
N LEU A 11 -8.87 -3.52 -27.52
CA LEU A 11 -9.37 -4.67 -26.76
C LEU A 11 -10.70 -4.35 -26.05
N ILE A 12 -10.87 -3.13 -25.56
CA ILE A 12 -12.14 -2.67 -24.98
C ILE A 12 -13.24 -2.68 -26.03
N ALA A 13 -12.98 -2.17 -27.23
CA ALA A 13 -13.96 -2.18 -28.32
C ALA A 13 -14.36 -3.60 -28.69
N VAL A 14 -13.42 -4.54 -28.77
CA VAL A 14 -13.70 -5.97 -29.03
C VAL A 14 -14.50 -6.60 -27.90
N SER A 15 -14.15 -6.31 -26.64
CA SER A 15 -14.91 -6.80 -25.47
C SER A 15 -16.35 -6.30 -25.48
N LEU A 16 -16.56 -5.01 -25.77
CA LEU A 16 -17.89 -4.41 -25.88
C LEU A 16 -18.71 -5.05 -27.01
N LEU A 17 -18.07 -5.31 -28.15
CA LEU A 17 -18.73 -6.02 -29.28
C LEU A 17 -19.15 -7.44 -28.87
N PHE A 18 -18.25 -8.19 -28.20
CA PHE A 18 -18.57 -9.54 -27.72
C PHE A 18 -19.68 -9.52 -26.67
N SER A 19 -19.72 -8.51 -25.81
CA SER A 19 -20.81 -8.33 -24.85
C SER A 19 -22.15 -8.14 -25.54
N VAL A 20 -22.21 -7.22 -26.51
CA VAL A 20 -23.45 -6.96 -27.28
C VAL A 20 -23.92 -8.22 -28.01
N LEU A 21 -23.02 -8.90 -28.73
CA LEU A 21 -23.36 -10.13 -29.46
C LEU A 21 -23.81 -11.26 -28.53
N SER A 22 -23.10 -11.46 -27.39
CA SER A 22 -23.49 -12.47 -26.41
C SER A 22 -24.88 -12.20 -25.83
N VAL A 23 -25.18 -10.93 -25.50
CA VAL A 23 -26.50 -10.52 -24.98
C VAL A 23 -27.58 -10.75 -26.04
N ILE A 24 -27.37 -10.35 -27.30
CA ILE A 24 -28.35 -10.58 -28.39
C ILE A 24 -28.63 -12.06 -28.55
N LEU A 25 -27.59 -12.92 -28.61
CA LEU A 25 -27.77 -14.36 -28.75
C LEU A 25 -28.52 -14.96 -27.54
N SER A 26 -28.19 -14.54 -26.34
CA SER A 26 -28.86 -14.97 -25.11
C SER A 26 -30.35 -14.55 -25.08
N LEU A 27 -30.64 -13.32 -25.53
CA LEU A 27 -32.01 -12.79 -25.60
C LEU A 27 -32.82 -13.33 -26.79
N TYR A 28 -32.17 -13.93 -27.79
CA TYR A 28 -32.88 -14.59 -28.89
C TYR A 28 -33.41 -15.98 -28.50
N ILE A 29 -32.82 -16.61 -27.48
CA ILE A 29 -33.27 -17.94 -26.97
C ILE A 29 -34.75 -17.96 -26.59
N PRO A 30 -35.31 -16.99 -25.80
CA PRO A 30 -36.74 -16.95 -25.51
C PRO A 30 -37.63 -16.89 -26.76
N VAL A 31 -37.20 -16.20 -27.84
CA VAL A 31 -37.95 -16.16 -29.10
C VAL A 31 -38.02 -17.54 -29.74
N LEU A 32 -36.87 -18.24 -29.80
CA LEU A 32 -36.84 -19.60 -30.35
C LEU A 32 -37.67 -20.58 -29.51
N ALA A 33 -37.61 -20.45 -28.18
CA ALA A 33 -38.44 -21.23 -27.27
C ALA A 33 -39.95 -20.98 -27.49
N GLY A 34 -40.32 -19.70 -27.64
CA GLY A 34 -41.70 -19.33 -27.98
C GLY A 34 -42.17 -19.93 -29.31
N ARG A 35 -41.36 -19.83 -30.35
CA ARG A 35 -41.65 -20.44 -31.64
C ARG A 35 -41.76 -21.97 -31.58
N ALA A 36 -40.95 -22.63 -30.75
CA ALA A 36 -41.07 -24.06 -30.52
C ALA A 36 -42.40 -24.42 -29.83
N ILE A 37 -42.86 -23.59 -28.88
CA ILE A 37 -44.17 -23.77 -28.23
C ILE A 37 -45.31 -23.54 -29.21
N ASP A 38 -45.23 -22.54 -30.08
CA ASP A 38 -46.23 -22.28 -31.11
C ASP A 38 -46.33 -23.41 -32.15
N GLY A 39 -45.25 -24.23 -32.34
CA GLY A 39 -45.26 -25.45 -33.14
C GLY A 39 -46.04 -26.62 -32.51
N ILE A 40 -46.53 -26.46 -31.27
CA ILE A 40 -47.35 -27.45 -30.56
C ILE A 40 -48.81 -26.95 -30.56
N THR A 41 -49.54 -27.13 -31.66
CA THR A 41 -50.84 -26.48 -31.85
C THR A 41 -52.01 -27.18 -31.18
N ALA A 42 -52.01 -28.54 -31.13
CA ALA A 42 -53.06 -29.35 -30.50
C ALA A 42 -52.57 -30.75 -30.16
N LYS A 43 -53.37 -31.50 -29.38
CA LYS A 43 -53.09 -32.90 -29.03
C LYS A 43 -53.04 -33.75 -30.33
N GLY A 44 -51.85 -34.28 -30.64
CA GLY A 44 -51.61 -35.07 -31.85
C GLY A 44 -51.20 -34.26 -33.10
N ALA A 45 -51.16 -32.92 -33.05
CA ALA A 45 -50.70 -32.03 -34.11
C ALA A 45 -49.44 -31.29 -33.75
N VAL A 46 -48.36 -32.01 -33.49
CA VAL A 46 -47.04 -31.43 -33.17
C VAL A 46 -46.14 -31.47 -34.39
N ASP A 47 -45.65 -30.32 -34.81
CA ASP A 47 -44.62 -30.24 -35.85
C ASP A 47 -43.23 -30.51 -35.23
N PHE A 48 -42.87 -31.78 -35.16
CA PHE A 48 -41.57 -32.23 -34.61
C PHE A 48 -40.37 -31.68 -35.41
N ALA A 49 -40.54 -31.41 -36.71
CA ALA A 49 -39.45 -30.87 -37.52
C ALA A 49 -39.18 -29.41 -37.15
N ALA A 50 -40.24 -28.59 -37.02
CA ALA A 50 -40.14 -27.22 -36.57
C ALA A 50 -39.59 -27.13 -35.13
N VAL A 51 -40.10 -27.92 -34.20
CA VAL A 51 -39.62 -27.96 -32.81
C VAL A 51 -38.13 -28.34 -32.73
N LYS A 52 -37.70 -29.37 -33.46
CA LYS A 52 -36.30 -29.80 -33.55
C LYS A 52 -35.41 -28.68 -34.09
N ALA A 53 -35.83 -27.99 -35.14
CA ALA A 53 -35.08 -26.86 -35.70
C ALA A 53 -34.89 -25.73 -34.68
N GLN A 54 -35.94 -25.35 -33.89
CA GLN A 54 -35.87 -24.33 -32.87
C GLN A 54 -34.95 -24.76 -31.69
N LEU A 55 -35.05 -26.03 -31.27
CA LEU A 55 -34.16 -26.56 -30.21
C LEU A 55 -32.68 -26.56 -30.62
N THR A 56 -32.41 -26.93 -31.88
CA THR A 56 -31.05 -26.83 -32.45
C THR A 56 -30.56 -25.38 -32.47
N GLY A 57 -31.44 -24.42 -32.85
CA GLY A 57 -31.14 -23.00 -32.79
C GLY A 57 -30.82 -22.51 -31.37
N ILE A 58 -31.60 -22.95 -30.38
CA ILE A 58 -31.34 -22.64 -28.95
C ILE A 58 -29.95 -23.14 -28.53
N PHE A 59 -29.60 -24.38 -28.88
CA PHE A 59 -28.30 -24.95 -28.56
C PHE A 59 -27.16 -24.14 -29.20
N ILE A 60 -27.28 -23.79 -30.48
CA ILE A 60 -26.28 -22.98 -31.19
C ILE A 60 -26.14 -21.59 -30.54
N CYS A 61 -27.25 -20.91 -30.24
CA CYS A 61 -27.24 -19.59 -29.62
C CYS A 61 -26.63 -19.65 -28.22
N ALA A 62 -26.95 -20.67 -27.41
CA ALA A 62 -26.41 -20.85 -26.08
C ALA A 62 -24.89 -21.13 -26.11
N ALA A 63 -24.44 -22.03 -27.01
CA ALA A 63 -23.03 -22.35 -27.17
C ALA A 63 -22.23 -21.14 -27.68
N ALA A 64 -22.70 -20.47 -28.72
CA ALA A 64 -22.04 -19.28 -29.28
C ALA A 64 -22.03 -18.12 -28.28
N GLY A 65 -23.16 -17.86 -27.60
CA GLY A 65 -23.25 -16.84 -26.56
C GLY A 65 -22.29 -17.12 -25.36
N GLY A 66 -22.21 -18.38 -24.95
CA GLY A 66 -21.28 -18.81 -23.91
C GLY A 66 -19.81 -18.62 -24.29
N VAL A 67 -19.42 -18.96 -25.51
CA VAL A 67 -18.06 -18.73 -26.02
C VAL A 67 -17.72 -17.23 -26.07
N LEU A 68 -18.63 -16.39 -26.58
CA LEU A 68 -18.44 -14.94 -26.62
C LEU A 68 -18.33 -14.34 -25.24
N GLN A 69 -19.14 -14.79 -24.29
CA GLN A 69 -19.06 -14.35 -22.88
C GLN A 69 -17.73 -14.74 -22.25
N TRP A 70 -17.25 -15.96 -22.51
CA TRP A 70 -15.95 -16.41 -22.01
C TRP A 70 -14.80 -15.57 -22.60
N LEU A 71 -14.80 -15.32 -23.92
CA LEU A 71 -13.82 -14.48 -24.59
C LEU A 71 -13.84 -13.04 -24.04
N MET A 72 -15.03 -12.46 -23.85
CA MET A 72 -15.20 -11.14 -23.24
C MET A 72 -14.56 -11.10 -21.85
N ASN A 73 -14.87 -12.06 -20.97
CA ASN A 73 -14.32 -12.11 -19.63
C ASN A 73 -12.78 -12.29 -19.65
N ALA A 74 -12.24 -13.12 -20.54
CA ALA A 74 -10.80 -13.29 -20.70
C ALA A 74 -10.11 -11.98 -21.12
N ILE A 75 -10.70 -11.21 -22.03
CA ILE A 75 -10.21 -9.90 -22.46
C ILE A 75 -10.29 -8.90 -21.29
N ASN A 76 -11.41 -8.82 -20.59
CA ASN A 76 -11.60 -7.89 -19.47
C ASN A 76 -10.60 -8.17 -18.34
N ASN A 77 -10.39 -9.42 -17.97
CA ASN A 77 -9.40 -9.83 -17.00
C ASN A 77 -7.98 -9.41 -17.44
N ARG A 78 -7.64 -9.66 -18.71
CA ARG A 78 -6.34 -9.26 -19.28
C ARG A 78 -6.12 -7.74 -19.23
N ILE A 79 -7.16 -6.95 -19.53
CA ILE A 79 -7.10 -5.48 -19.43
C ILE A 79 -6.89 -5.06 -17.99
N ALA A 80 -7.71 -5.56 -17.06
CA ALA A 80 -7.67 -5.18 -15.65
C ALA A 80 -6.29 -5.52 -15.02
N TYR A 81 -5.85 -6.77 -15.10
CA TYR A 81 -4.60 -7.19 -14.48
C TYR A 81 -3.35 -6.53 -15.09
N ASN A 82 -3.31 -6.33 -16.41
CA ASN A 82 -2.18 -5.61 -17.02
C ASN A 82 -2.18 -4.13 -16.65
N THR A 83 -3.35 -3.49 -16.57
CA THR A 83 -3.46 -2.10 -16.13
C THR A 83 -2.95 -1.94 -14.69
N VAL A 84 -3.39 -2.83 -13.80
CA VAL A 84 -3.00 -2.78 -12.38
C VAL A 84 -1.52 -3.12 -12.19
N ARG A 85 -0.98 -4.11 -12.91
CA ARG A 85 0.46 -4.39 -12.93
C ARG A 85 1.28 -3.15 -13.32
N ASP A 86 0.89 -2.47 -14.40
CA ASP A 86 1.62 -1.29 -14.87
C ASP A 86 1.52 -0.12 -13.87
N ILE A 87 0.38 0.03 -13.21
CA ILE A 87 0.18 1.04 -12.15
C ILE A 87 1.01 0.70 -10.91
N ARG A 88 1.02 -0.56 -10.46
CA ARG A 88 1.86 -1.00 -9.32
C ARG A 88 3.34 -0.77 -9.58
N ASN A 89 3.81 -1.12 -10.78
CA ASN A 89 5.20 -0.88 -11.16
C ASN A 89 5.54 0.62 -11.13
N ARG A 90 4.64 1.47 -11.62
CA ARG A 90 4.82 2.94 -11.55
C ARG A 90 4.82 3.42 -10.11
N ALA A 91 3.86 3.00 -9.29
CA ALA A 91 3.78 3.38 -7.89
C ALA A 91 5.04 2.98 -7.13
N PHE A 92 5.49 1.73 -7.29
CA PHE A 92 6.70 1.24 -6.63
C PHE A 92 7.97 1.98 -7.09
N SER A 93 8.12 2.19 -8.40
CA SER A 93 9.24 2.97 -8.94
C SER A 93 9.21 4.42 -8.45
N HIS A 94 8.01 4.99 -8.33
CA HIS A 94 7.84 6.37 -7.88
C HIS A 94 8.17 6.52 -6.38
N ILE A 95 7.77 5.57 -5.53
CA ILE A 95 8.14 5.54 -4.10
C ILE A 95 9.68 5.63 -3.93
N GLN A 96 10.45 4.96 -4.79
CA GLN A 96 11.91 5.02 -4.73
C GLN A 96 12.48 6.41 -5.11
N SER A 97 11.69 7.25 -5.74
CA SER A 97 12.06 8.62 -6.12
C SER A 97 11.52 9.69 -5.17
N LEU A 98 10.68 9.31 -4.21
CA LEU A 98 10.13 10.25 -3.22
C LEU A 98 11.18 10.66 -2.18
N PRO A 99 11.10 11.89 -1.65
CA PRO A 99 11.96 12.31 -0.55
C PRO A 99 11.66 11.51 0.71
N VAL A 100 12.69 11.29 1.54
CA VAL A 100 12.55 10.61 2.83
C VAL A 100 11.52 11.30 3.73
N SER A 101 11.40 12.61 3.64
CA SER A 101 10.40 13.41 4.37
C SER A 101 8.95 12.98 4.09
N TYR A 102 8.65 12.54 2.88
CA TYR A 102 7.33 11.98 2.55
C TYR A 102 7.09 10.66 3.28
N ILE A 103 8.10 9.76 3.25
CA ILE A 103 8.01 8.44 3.89
C ILE A 103 7.87 8.58 5.41
N ASP A 104 8.63 9.50 6.01
CA ASP A 104 8.60 9.76 7.47
C ASP A 104 7.28 10.42 7.93
N SER A 105 6.62 11.17 7.04
CA SER A 105 5.34 11.84 7.36
C SER A 105 4.10 10.95 7.18
N HIS A 106 4.25 9.76 6.59
CA HIS A 106 3.15 8.84 6.31
C HIS A 106 3.38 7.47 6.97
N PRO A 107 2.35 6.84 7.55
CA PRO A 107 2.48 5.49 8.09
C PRO A 107 2.88 4.50 6.99
N TYR A 108 3.88 3.66 7.24
CA TYR A 108 4.31 2.62 6.28
C TYR A 108 3.17 1.72 5.82
N GLY A 109 2.27 1.35 6.74
CA GLY A 109 1.10 0.55 6.43
C GLY A 109 0.16 1.20 5.41
N ASP A 110 0.00 2.53 5.42
CA ASP A 110 -0.81 3.25 4.43
C ASP A 110 -0.16 3.19 3.04
N ILE A 111 1.15 3.46 2.94
CA ILE A 111 1.89 3.39 1.67
C ILE A 111 1.82 1.97 1.07
N VAL A 112 2.04 0.94 1.89
CA VAL A 112 1.95 -0.47 1.46
C VAL A 112 0.52 -0.81 1.03
N SER A 113 -0.50 -0.39 1.79
CA SER A 113 -1.91 -0.61 1.47
C SER A 113 -2.31 0.02 0.13
N ARG A 114 -1.84 1.22 -0.18
CA ARG A 114 -2.08 1.90 -1.47
C ARG A 114 -1.57 1.08 -2.66
N VAL A 115 -0.38 0.48 -2.56
CA VAL A 115 0.22 -0.30 -3.65
C VAL A 115 -0.35 -1.71 -3.76
N THR A 116 -0.83 -2.29 -2.65
CA THR A 116 -1.37 -3.65 -2.61
C THR A 116 -2.90 -3.65 -2.66
N ALA A 117 -3.55 -3.39 -1.54
CA ALA A 117 -4.99 -3.53 -1.38
C ALA A 117 -5.80 -2.57 -2.28
N ASP A 118 -5.40 -1.28 -2.37
CA ASP A 118 -6.11 -0.31 -3.20
C ASP A 118 -5.96 -0.63 -4.69
N ALA A 119 -4.79 -1.14 -5.11
CA ALA A 119 -4.57 -1.57 -6.47
C ALA A 119 -5.41 -2.81 -6.83
N ASP A 120 -5.60 -3.77 -5.89
CA ASP A 120 -6.49 -4.92 -6.09
C ASP A 120 -7.96 -4.49 -6.18
N GLN A 121 -8.41 -3.63 -5.26
CA GLN A 121 -9.78 -3.10 -5.29
C GLN A 121 -10.07 -2.32 -6.58
N PHE A 122 -9.08 -1.60 -7.10
CA PHE A 122 -9.20 -0.94 -8.40
C PHE A 122 -9.32 -1.95 -9.56
N SER A 123 -8.55 -3.07 -9.51
CA SER A 123 -8.67 -4.17 -10.48
C SER A 123 -10.08 -4.76 -10.50
N ASP A 124 -10.62 -5.07 -9.32
CA ASP A 124 -11.95 -5.65 -9.17
C ASP A 124 -13.03 -4.71 -9.69
N GLY A 125 -12.92 -3.41 -9.39
CA GLY A 125 -13.82 -2.41 -9.94
C GLY A 125 -13.76 -2.27 -11.46
N LEU A 126 -12.58 -2.40 -12.07
CA LEU A 126 -12.48 -2.43 -13.55
C LEU A 126 -13.18 -3.65 -14.14
N ILE A 127 -12.97 -4.84 -13.57
CA ILE A 127 -13.61 -6.08 -14.03
C ILE A 127 -15.12 -5.97 -13.88
N LEU A 128 -15.63 -5.52 -12.73
CA LEU A 128 -17.06 -5.33 -12.49
C LEU A 128 -17.67 -4.29 -13.42
N GLY A 129 -16.99 -3.16 -13.63
CA GLY A 129 -17.44 -2.10 -14.53
C GLY A 129 -17.59 -2.58 -15.97
N PHE A 130 -16.59 -3.27 -16.51
CA PHE A 130 -16.64 -3.77 -17.88
C PHE A 130 -17.58 -4.97 -18.05
N SER A 131 -17.57 -5.92 -17.09
CA SER A 131 -18.32 -7.17 -17.26
C SER A 131 -19.77 -7.07 -16.82
N GLN A 132 -20.10 -6.36 -15.76
CA GLN A 132 -21.45 -6.33 -15.20
C GLN A 132 -22.22 -5.04 -15.55
N LEU A 133 -21.62 -3.87 -15.35
CA LEU A 133 -22.33 -2.61 -15.61
C LEU A 133 -22.68 -2.48 -17.10
N PHE A 134 -21.69 -2.67 -17.98
CA PHE A 134 -21.89 -2.53 -19.42
C PHE A 134 -22.85 -3.60 -19.95
N THR A 135 -22.61 -4.88 -19.60
CA THR A 135 -23.51 -5.98 -20.00
C THR A 135 -24.92 -5.78 -19.47
N GLY A 136 -25.07 -5.29 -18.24
CA GLY A 136 -26.38 -4.97 -17.65
C GLY A 136 -27.13 -3.90 -18.41
N VAL A 137 -26.47 -2.80 -18.76
CA VAL A 137 -27.07 -1.71 -19.56
C VAL A 137 -27.50 -2.22 -20.96
N VAL A 138 -26.62 -2.99 -21.63
CA VAL A 138 -26.93 -3.58 -22.92
C VAL A 138 -28.12 -4.56 -22.82
N THR A 139 -28.15 -5.38 -21.78
CA THR A 139 -29.25 -6.32 -21.52
C THR A 139 -30.58 -5.58 -21.36
N ILE A 140 -30.63 -4.50 -20.56
CA ILE A 140 -31.84 -3.68 -20.40
C ILE A 140 -32.30 -3.13 -21.77
N ALA A 141 -31.40 -2.50 -22.52
CA ALA A 141 -31.75 -1.88 -23.81
C ALA A 141 -32.23 -2.89 -24.82
N VAL A 142 -31.50 -4.00 -24.99
CA VAL A 142 -31.84 -5.03 -25.98
C VAL A 142 -33.11 -5.79 -25.56
N THR A 143 -33.30 -6.11 -24.27
CA THR A 143 -34.52 -6.74 -23.78
C THR A 143 -35.76 -5.87 -24.05
N LEU A 144 -35.63 -4.55 -23.80
CA LEU A 144 -36.72 -3.61 -24.09
C LEU A 144 -37.10 -3.61 -25.59
N ILE A 145 -36.10 -3.62 -26.47
CA ILE A 145 -36.35 -3.71 -27.93
C ILE A 145 -37.13 -5.00 -28.25
N PHE A 146 -36.68 -6.16 -27.74
CA PHE A 146 -37.39 -7.42 -27.99
C PHE A 146 -38.83 -7.42 -27.41
N MET A 147 -39.04 -6.83 -26.23
CA MET A 147 -40.37 -6.70 -25.63
C MET A 147 -41.30 -5.84 -26.50
N LEU A 148 -40.80 -4.72 -27.03
CA LEU A 148 -41.56 -3.83 -27.93
C LEU A 148 -41.97 -4.50 -29.23
N THR A 149 -41.18 -5.44 -29.77
CA THR A 149 -41.53 -6.20 -30.97
C THR A 149 -42.67 -7.20 -30.75
N ILE A 150 -42.86 -7.69 -29.50
CA ILE A 150 -43.93 -8.64 -29.17
C ILE A 150 -45.23 -7.91 -28.81
N SER A 151 -45.16 -6.98 -27.85
CA SER A 151 -46.32 -6.18 -27.42
C SER A 151 -45.90 -4.87 -26.76
N PRO A 152 -46.06 -3.72 -27.43
CA PRO A 152 -45.71 -2.41 -26.85
C PRO A 152 -46.48 -2.09 -25.57
N LEU A 153 -47.73 -2.54 -25.46
CA LEU A 153 -48.56 -2.21 -24.26
C LEU A 153 -48.08 -2.97 -23.01
N ILE A 154 -47.71 -4.26 -23.18
CA ILE A 154 -47.18 -5.05 -22.03
C ILE A 154 -45.78 -4.56 -21.70
N ALA A 155 -44.97 -4.17 -22.69
CA ALA A 155 -43.65 -3.57 -22.47
C ALA A 155 -43.74 -2.27 -21.63
N LEU A 156 -44.72 -1.43 -21.96
CA LEU A 156 -44.98 -0.20 -21.19
C LEU A 156 -45.34 -0.50 -19.70
N ALA A 157 -46.16 -1.53 -19.48
CA ALA A 157 -46.52 -1.94 -18.11
C ALA A 157 -45.27 -2.36 -17.32
N VAL A 158 -44.35 -3.14 -17.92
CA VAL A 158 -43.07 -3.53 -17.24
C VAL A 158 -42.21 -2.32 -16.95
N VAL A 159 -42.06 -1.39 -17.89
CA VAL A 159 -41.24 -0.19 -17.73
C VAL A 159 -41.80 0.72 -16.62
N VAL A 160 -43.13 0.86 -16.53
CA VAL A 160 -43.78 1.68 -15.48
C VAL A 160 -43.69 1.02 -14.10
N LEU A 161 -43.73 -0.32 -14.02
CA LEU A 161 -43.67 -1.02 -12.73
C LEU A 161 -42.24 -1.22 -12.19
N THR A 162 -41.23 -1.27 -13.06
CA THR A 162 -39.82 -1.50 -12.65
C THR A 162 -39.27 -0.44 -11.67
N PRO A 163 -39.56 0.87 -11.79
CA PRO A 163 -39.10 1.86 -10.81
C PRO A 163 -39.52 1.56 -9.37
N ILE A 164 -40.62 0.86 -9.14
CA ILE A 164 -41.07 0.47 -7.79
C ILE A 164 -40.00 -0.40 -7.11
N SER A 165 -39.42 -1.34 -7.85
CA SER A 165 -38.31 -2.18 -7.34
C SER A 165 -37.08 -1.34 -7.00
N LEU A 166 -36.71 -0.35 -7.83
CA LEU A 166 -35.59 0.56 -7.58
C LEU A 166 -35.81 1.44 -6.35
N PHE A 167 -37.00 2.03 -6.20
CA PHE A 167 -37.32 2.85 -5.05
C PHE A 167 -37.24 2.06 -3.74
N THR A 168 -37.76 0.84 -3.74
CA THR A 168 -37.72 -0.04 -2.57
C THR A 168 -36.28 -0.47 -2.24
N ALA A 169 -35.49 -0.87 -3.23
CA ALA A 169 -34.08 -1.20 -3.06
C ALA A 169 -33.29 -0.01 -2.49
N ARG A 170 -33.51 1.21 -3.03
CA ARG A 170 -32.87 2.45 -2.54
C ARG A 170 -33.26 2.79 -1.10
N PHE A 171 -34.51 2.61 -0.73
CA PHE A 171 -34.98 2.85 0.63
C PHE A 171 -34.31 1.92 1.65
N ILE A 172 -34.23 0.62 1.33
CA ILE A 172 -33.57 -0.38 2.16
C ILE A 172 -32.07 -0.07 2.23
N ALA A 173 -31.41 0.19 1.09
CA ALA A 173 -29.98 0.50 1.02
C ALA A 173 -29.60 1.69 1.89
N LYS A 174 -30.42 2.77 1.90
CA LYS A 174 -30.18 3.94 2.76
C LYS A 174 -30.22 3.59 4.24
N LYS A 175 -31.19 2.78 4.68
CA LYS A 175 -31.27 2.31 6.08
C LYS A 175 -30.12 1.38 6.45
N THR A 176 -29.72 0.52 5.53
CA THR A 176 -28.63 -0.42 5.70
C THR A 176 -27.28 0.30 5.82
N TYR A 177 -27.06 1.35 5.02
CA TYR A 177 -25.81 2.13 5.01
C TYR A 177 -25.47 2.71 6.40
N ASP A 178 -26.44 3.33 7.09
CA ASP A 178 -26.20 3.90 8.42
C ASP A 178 -25.80 2.83 9.45
N MET A 179 -26.36 1.62 9.32
CA MET A 179 -26.03 0.50 10.21
C MET A 179 -24.63 -0.07 9.88
N PHE A 180 -24.30 -0.21 8.61
CA PHE A 180 -22.97 -0.64 8.18
C PHE A 180 -21.88 0.34 8.59
N LYS A 181 -22.15 1.65 8.51
CA LYS A 181 -21.22 2.68 8.97
C LYS A 181 -20.90 2.52 10.45
N LYS A 182 -21.93 2.40 11.30
CA LYS A 182 -21.76 2.17 12.75
C LYS A 182 -21.04 0.86 13.06
N GLN A 183 -21.35 -0.21 12.32
CA GLN A 183 -20.68 -1.50 12.44
C GLN A 183 -19.19 -1.37 12.09
N SER A 184 -18.86 -0.67 11.00
CA SER A 184 -17.48 -0.47 10.54
C SER A 184 -16.67 0.36 11.55
N GLU A 185 -17.23 1.44 12.06
CA GLU A 185 -16.62 2.29 13.09
C GLU A 185 -16.33 1.48 14.37
N THR A 186 -17.33 0.72 14.85
CA THR A 186 -17.17 -0.10 16.07
C THR A 186 -16.20 -1.26 15.87
N ARG A 187 -16.13 -1.85 14.65
CA ARG A 187 -15.14 -2.86 14.30
C ARG A 187 -13.73 -2.26 14.28
N GLY A 188 -13.56 -1.04 13.79
CA GLY A 188 -12.31 -0.30 13.85
C GLY A 188 -11.84 -0.09 15.30
N GLU A 189 -12.75 0.35 16.20
CA GLU A 189 -12.49 0.50 17.64
C GLU A 189 -12.05 -0.85 18.27
N GLN A 190 -12.76 -1.93 17.95
CA GLN A 190 -12.43 -3.27 18.44
C GLN A 190 -11.04 -3.72 17.98
N THR A 191 -10.74 -3.54 16.69
CA THR A 191 -9.45 -3.93 16.13
C THR A 191 -8.30 -3.13 16.74
N ALA A 192 -8.47 -1.82 16.90
CA ALA A 192 -7.49 -0.96 17.56
C ALA A 192 -7.22 -1.42 19.00
N TYR A 193 -8.29 -1.72 19.74
CA TYR A 193 -8.18 -2.20 21.13
C TYR A 193 -7.47 -3.54 21.23
N ILE A 194 -7.81 -4.50 20.36
CA ILE A 194 -7.14 -5.81 20.30
C ILE A 194 -5.64 -5.63 20.03
N ASN A 195 -5.29 -4.81 19.03
CA ASN A 195 -3.89 -4.56 18.70
C ASN A 195 -3.13 -3.92 19.86
N GLU A 196 -3.73 -2.95 20.55
CA GLU A 196 -3.15 -2.30 21.71
C GLU A 196 -2.86 -3.31 22.84
N MET A 197 -3.85 -4.16 23.18
CA MET A 197 -3.70 -5.16 24.25
C MET A 197 -2.70 -6.27 23.89
N ILE A 198 -2.64 -6.71 22.62
CA ILE A 198 -1.69 -7.74 22.17
C ILE A 198 -0.27 -7.19 22.14
N GLN A 199 -0.06 -5.98 21.56
CA GLN A 199 1.26 -5.36 21.48
C GLN A 199 1.83 -5.10 22.88
N ASN A 200 0.99 -4.72 23.84
CA ASN A 200 1.38 -4.45 25.22
C ASN A 200 1.11 -5.62 26.17
N GLY A 201 1.00 -6.86 25.67
CA GLY A 201 0.60 -8.02 26.47
C GLY A 201 1.48 -8.30 27.68
N LYS A 202 2.79 -7.98 27.62
CA LYS A 202 3.68 -8.05 28.78
C LYS A 202 3.27 -7.06 29.87
N THR A 203 2.92 -5.84 29.50
CA THR A 203 2.47 -4.78 30.42
C THR A 203 1.11 -5.14 31.02
N VAL A 204 0.16 -5.62 30.19
CA VAL A 204 -1.15 -6.09 30.64
C VAL A 204 -0.99 -7.14 31.74
N LYS A 205 -0.11 -8.13 31.54
CA LYS A 205 0.18 -9.17 32.53
C LYS A 205 0.92 -8.66 33.77
N ALA A 206 1.92 -7.77 33.58
CA ALA A 206 2.69 -7.22 34.69
C ALA A 206 1.83 -6.43 35.68
N PHE A 207 0.78 -5.77 35.19
CA PHE A 207 -0.15 -4.99 36.02
C PHE A 207 -1.46 -5.73 36.35
N SER A 208 -1.57 -7.03 36.02
CA SER A 208 -2.78 -7.85 36.24
C SER A 208 -4.05 -7.17 35.70
N TYR A 209 -3.94 -6.60 34.49
CA TYR A 209 -5.01 -5.80 33.87
C TYR A 209 -5.97 -6.63 33.00
N GLU A 210 -5.81 -7.98 32.97
CA GLU A 210 -6.55 -8.89 32.08
C GLU A 210 -8.06 -8.77 32.25
N ASP A 211 -8.57 -8.83 33.49
CA ASP A 211 -10.01 -8.77 33.75
C ASP A 211 -10.63 -7.45 33.29
N THR A 212 -9.90 -6.33 33.48
CA THR A 212 -10.36 -5.01 33.04
C THR A 212 -10.35 -4.92 31.53
N SER A 213 -9.32 -5.50 30.90
CA SER A 213 -9.21 -5.57 29.45
C SER A 213 -10.35 -6.37 28.83
N VAL A 214 -10.69 -7.53 29.40
CA VAL A 214 -11.80 -8.38 28.95
C VAL A 214 -13.14 -7.64 29.08
N LYS A 215 -13.40 -6.99 30.21
CA LYS A 215 -14.64 -6.21 30.39
C LYS A 215 -14.79 -5.12 29.34
N ARG A 216 -13.72 -4.38 29.06
CA ARG A 216 -13.74 -3.34 28.04
C ARG A 216 -13.94 -3.90 26.63
N PHE A 217 -13.30 -5.02 26.33
CA PHE A 217 -13.52 -5.75 25.08
C PHE A 217 -14.97 -6.18 24.93
N ASP A 218 -15.58 -6.74 25.98
CA ASP A 218 -16.97 -7.19 25.97
C ASP A 218 -17.96 -6.03 25.73
N GLU A 219 -17.73 -4.85 26.29
CA GLU A 219 -18.52 -3.65 26.01
C GLU A 219 -18.51 -3.27 24.52
N ILE A 220 -17.32 -3.27 23.92
CA ILE A 220 -17.14 -2.96 22.49
C ILE A 220 -17.79 -4.06 21.63
N ASN A 221 -17.55 -5.32 21.99
CA ASN A 221 -18.06 -6.49 21.28
C ASN A 221 -19.59 -6.57 21.31
N GLU A 222 -20.21 -6.22 22.44
CA GLU A 222 -21.67 -6.19 22.55
C GLU A 222 -22.29 -5.08 21.68
N ARG A 223 -21.68 -3.91 21.63
CA ARG A 223 -22.10 -2.85 20.68
C ARG A 223 -21.94 -3.31 19.23
N LEU A 224 -20.84 -3.95 18.90
CA LEU A 224 -20.59 -4.51 17.58
C LEU A 224 -21.62 -5.58 17.21
N ARG A 225 -21.96 -6.47 18.17
CA ARG A 225 -23.00 -7.50 18.00
C ARG A 225 -24.34 -6.88 17.62
N VAL A 226 -24.77 -5.82 18.34
CA VAL A 226 -26.04 -5.14 18.07
C VAL A 226 -26.04 -4.49 16.67
N TYR A 227 -24.96 -3.78 16.31
CA TYR A 227 -24.88 -3.14 15.00
C TYR A 227 -24.74 -4.17 13.87
N SER A 228 -24.00 -5.25 14.08
CA SER A 228 -23.88 -6.35 13.11
C SER A 228 -25.21 -7.04 12.87
N LEU A 229 -25.95 -7.37 13.94
CA LEU A 229 -27.28 -7.97 13.82
C LEU A 229 -28.23 -7.10 13.00
N ARG A 230 -28.29 -5.80 13.31
CA ARG A 230 -29.16 -4.86 12.59
C ARG A 230 -28.74 -4.68 11.14
N SER A 231 -27.44 -4.57 10.89
CA SER A 231 -26.87 -4.42 9.55
C SER A 231 -27.18 -5.65 8.68
N VAL A 232 -26.96 -6.86 9.20
CA VAL A 232 -27.29 -8.11 8.50
C VAL A 232 -28.80 -8.26 8.31
N PHE A 233 -29.62 -7.92 9.31
CA PHE A 233 -31.08 -7.97 9.18
C PHE A 233 -31.60 -7.08 8.03
N PHE A 234 -31.22 -5.80 8.02
CA PHE A 234 -31.66 -4.89 6.95
C PHE A 234 -31.08 -5.27 5.58
N SER A 235 -29.83 -5.70 5.53
CA SER A 235 -29.21 -6.19 4.29
C SER A 235 -29.93 -7.41 3.75
N SER A 236 -30.29 -8.37 4.64
CA SER A 236 -31.00 -9.60 4.27
C SER A 236 -32.41 -9.35 3.71
N LEU A 237 -33.05 -8.23 4.06
CA LEU A 237 -34.36 -7.85 3.52
C LEU A 237 -34.32 -7.43 2.05
N THR A 238 -33.16 -7.02 1.54
CA THR A 238 -33.03 -6.50 0.16
C THR A 238 -33.45 -7.55 -0.87
N ASN A 239 -32.88 -8.73 -0.80
CA ASN A 239 -33.16 -9.81 -1.78
C ASN A 239 -34.58 -10.35 -1.72
N PRO A 240 -35.18 -10.68 -0.57
CA PRO A 240 -36.58 -11.12 -0.51
C PRO A 240 -37.55 -10.05 -1.00
N THR A 241 -37.32 -8.77 -0.62
CA THR A 241 -38.23 -7.68 -0.99
C THR A 241 -38.17 -7.40 -2.50
N THR A 242 -36.96 -7.35 -3.10
CA THR A 242 -36.83 -7.15 -4.54
C THR A 242 -37.38 -8.34 -5.32
N ARG A 243 -37.19 -9.58 -4.84
CA ARG A 243 -37.81 -10.77 -5.46
C ARG A 243 -39.32 -10.75 -5.36
N PHE A 244 -39.88 -10.31 -4.22
CA PHE A 244 -41.33 -10.19 -4.08
C PHE A 244 -41.90 -9.20 -5.10
N ILE A 245 -41.28 -8.02 -5.24
CA ILE A 245 -41.73 -7.01 -6.21
C ILE A 245 -41.58 -7.52 -7.65
N ASN A 246 -40.46 -8.17 -7.98
CA ASN A 246 -40.25 -8.73 -9.29
C ASN A 246 -41.26 -9.82 -9.61
N ASN A 247 -41.63 -10.68 -8.65
CA ASN A 247 -42.67 -11.68 -8.82
C ASN A 247 -44.06 -11.05 -8.94
N LEU A 248 -44.31 -9.90 -8.26
CA LEU A 248 -45.56 -9.15 -8.47
C LEU A 248 -45.64 -8.58 -9.89
N ILE A 249 -44.55 -7.98 -10.39
CA ILE A 249 -44.44 -7.50 -11.78
C ILE A 249 -44.67 -8.67 -12.75
N TYR A 250 -44.03 -9.82 -12.52
CA TYR A 250 -44.20 -11.02 -13.30
C TYR A 250 -45.65 -11.52 -13.31
N ALA A 251 -46.35 -11.50 -12.18
CA ALA A 251 -47.75 -11.89 -12.06
C ALA A 251 -48.68 -10.93 -12.82
N VAL A 252 -48.44 -9.62 -12.73
CA VAL A 252 -49.19 -8.61 -13.50
C VAL A 252 -48.98 -8.79 -15.00
N VAL A 253 -47.74 -9.00 -15.42
CA VAL A 253 -47.41 -9.30 -16.84
C VAL A 253 -48.05 -10.60 -17.29
N GLY A 254 -48.04 -11.64 -16.42
CA GLY A 254 -48.69 -12.91 -16.68
C GLY A 254 -50.20 -12.75 -16.87
N LEU A 255 -50.87 -11.96 -16.05
CA LEU A 255 -52.30 -11.70 -16.15
C LEU A 255 -52.64 -10.94 -17.44
N ILE A 256 -51.98 -9.82 -17.70
CA ILE A 256 -52.22 -9.01 -18.91
C ILE A 256 -51.88 -9.82 -20.19
N GLY A 257 -50.72 -10.50 -20.19
CA GLY A 257 -50.26 -11.31 -21.31
C GLY A 257 -51.17 -12.51 -21.57
N GLY A 258 -51.65 -13.19 -20.51
CA GLY A 258 -52.62 -14.28 -20.62
C GLY A 258 -53.94 -13.84 -21.23
N VAL A 259 -54.50 -12.70 -20.80
CA VAL A 259 -55.69 -12.12 -21.42
C VAL A 259 -55.46 -11.80 -22.90
N PHE A 260 -54.28 -11.23 -23.25
CA PHE A 260 -53.97 -10.94 -24.65
C PHE A 260 -53.79 -12.19 -25.51
N ALA A 261 -53.23 -13.25 -24.92
CA ALA A 261 -53.13 -14.54 -25.61
C ALA A 261 -54.51 -15.16 -25.85
N VAL A 262 -55.43 -15.12 -24.87
CA VAL A 262 -56.81 -15.61 -25.05
C VAL A 262 -57.58 -14.77 -26.09
N MET A 263 -57.32 -13.46 -26.16
CA MET A 263 -57.90 -12.56 -27.15
C MET A 263 -57.28 -12.72 -28.57
N GLY A 264 -56.26 -13.60 -28.72
CA GLY A 264 -55.55 -13.77 -29.97
C GLY A 264 -54.66 -12.61 -30.41
N LYS A 265 -54.36 -11.64 -29.52
CA LYS A 265 -53.48 -10.50 -29.79
C LYS A 265 -52.00 -10.87 -29.80
N ILE A 266 -51.63 -11.90 -29.09
CA ILE A 266 -50.28 -12.50 -29.05
C ILE A 266 -50.41 -14.03 -29.10
N THR A 267 -49.36 -14.72 -29.59
CA THR A 267 -49.31 -16.18 -29.56
C THR A 267 -48.98 -16.68 -28.15
N VAL A 268 -49.25 -17.96 -27.87
CA VAL A 268 -48.87 -18.60 -26.61
C VAL A 268 -47.33 -18.58 -26.44
N GLY A 269 -46.58 -18.86 -27.51
CA GLY A 269 -45.13 -18.76 -27.51
C GLY A 269 -44.62 -17.34 -27.31
N GLY A 270 -45.28 -16.35 -27.91
CA GLY A 270 -44.98 -14.94 -27.68
C GLY A 270 -45.21 -14.53 -26.22
N PHE A 271 -46.28 -15.03 -25.59
CA PHE A 271 -46.55 -14.82 -24.17
C PHE A 271 -45.44 -15.40 -23.26
N VAL A 272 -45.02 -16.65 -23.50
CA VAL A 272 -43.94 -17.29 -22.76
C VAL A 272 -42.60 -16.55 -22.94
N SER A 273 -42.30 -16.12 -24.19
CA SER A 273 -41.12 -15.29 -24.46
C SER A 273 -41.14 -13.97 -23.68
N PHE A 274 -42.31 -13.34 -23.61
CA PHE A 274 -42.48 -12.09 -22.90
C PHE A 274 -42.26 -12.24 -21.37
N LEU A 275 -42.76 -13.32 -20.78
CA LEU A 275 -42.51 -13.67 -19.39
C LEU A 275 -41.00 -13.85 -19.09
N ALA A 276 -40.27 -14.51 -19.99
CA ALA A 276 -38.84 -14.67 -19.90
C ALA A 276 -38.13 -13.29 -19.95
N TYR A 277 -38.53 -12.41 -20.86
CA TYR A 277 -37.98 -11.05 -20.96
C TYR A 277 -38.27 -10.18 -19.74
N SER A 278 -39.46 -10.29 -19.16
CA SER A 278 -39.79 -9.56 -17.92
C SER A 278 -38.78 -9.85 -16.80
N ASN A 279 -38.40 -11.13 -16.66
CA ASN A 279 -37.36 -11.50 -15.68
C ASN A 279 -35.96 -11.00 -16.07
N GLN A 280 -35.59 -11.10 -17.36
CA GLN A 280 -34.27 -10.66 -17.84
C GLN A 280 -34.11 -9.14 -17.80
N TYR A 281 -35.21 -8.38 -17.96
CA TYR A 281 -35.24 -6.93 -17.87
C TYR A 281 -34.99 -6.44 -16.44
N THR A 282 -35.58 -7.09 -15.45
CA THR A 282 -35.54 -6.67 -14.04
C THR A 282 -34.23 -7.07 -13.33
N LYS A 283 -33.57 -8.15 -13.76
CA LYS A 283 -32.35 -8.68 -13.14
C LYS A 283 -31.20 -7.67 -13.08
N PRO A 284 -30.77 -6.98 -14.17
CA PRO A 284 -29.67 -6.04 -14.15
C PRO A 284 -29.88 -4.85 -13.22
N PHE A 285 -31.10 -4.41 -12.98
CA PHE A 285 -31.37 -3.30 -12.05
C PHE A 285 -30.97 -3.63 -10.61
N ASN A 286 -31.13 -4.90 -10.20
CA ASN A 286 -30.70 -5.34 -8.88
C ASN A 286 -29.16 -5.47 -8.78
N GLU A 287 -28.51 -5.91 -9.86
CA GLU A 287 -27.05 -6.09 -9.92
C GLU A 287 -26.32 -4.74 -10.03
N ILE A 288 -26.82 -3.79 -10.83
CA ILE A 288 -26.20 -2.48 -11.05
C ILE A 288 -26.02 -1.72 -9.73
N SER A 289 -26.97 -1.81 -8.78
CA SER A 289 -26.87 -1.12 -7.50
C SER A 289 -25.62 -1.55 -6.70
N GLY A 290 -25.30 -2.84 -6.69
CA GLY A 290 -24.09 -3.37 -6.06
C GLY A 290 -22.81 -2.94 -6.81
N VAL A 291 -22.85 -3.05 -8.15
CA VAL A 291 -21.72 -2.66 -9.00
C VAL A 291 -21.36 -1.18 -8.87
N VAL A 292 -22.36 -0.29 -8.75
CA VAL A 292 -22.12 1.14 -8.56
C VAL A 292 -21.37 1.40 -7.26
N THR A 293 -21.70 0.72 -6.18
CA THR A 293 -21.00 0.84 -4.89
C THR A 293 -19.54 0.38 -5.02
N GLU A 294 -19.33 -0.79 -5.63
CA GLU A 294 -17.97 -1.31 -5.84
C GLU A 294 -17.12 -0.41 -6.76
N LEU A 295 -17.74 0.17 -7.79
CA LEU A 295 -17.07 1.16 -8.65
C LEU A 295 -16.69 2.43 -7.88
N GLN A 296 -17.55 2.90 -6.98
CA GLN A 296 -17.21 4.05 -6.13
C GLN A 296 -16.03 3.74 -5.21
N ASN A 297 -16.00 2.56 -4.60
CA ASN A 297 -14.88 2.09 -3.79
C ASN A 297 -13.60 2.01 -4.62
N ALA A 298 -13.67 1.40 -5.80
CA ALA A 298 -12.54 1.27 -6.72
C ALA A 298 -12.00 2.64 -7.18
N LEU A 299 -12.89 3.61 -7.43
CA LEU A 299 -12.50 4.97 -7.78
C LEU A 299 -11.82 5.70 -6.62
N ALA A 300 -12.29 5.50 -5.39
CA ALA A 300 -11.65 6.07 -4.19
C ALA A 300 -10.25 5.47 -3.98
N CYS A 301 -10.10 4.14 -4.13
CA CYS A 301 -8.80 3.45 -4.06
C CYS A 301 -7.86 3.92 -5.18
N ALA A 302 -8.37 4.07 -6.40
CA ALA A 302 -7.61 4.63 -7.52
C ALA A 302 -7.13 6.06 -7.23
N ALA A 303 -7.98 6.91 -6.64
CA ALA A 303 -7.60 8.27 -6.30
C ALA A 303 -6.41 8.30 -5.33
N ARG A 304 -6.43 7.50 -4.25
CA ARG A 304 -5.31 7.39 -3.30
C ARG A 304 -4.03 6.85 -3.94
N LEU A 305 -4.17 5.88 -4.86
CA LEU A 305 -3.03 5.32 -5.59
C LEU A 305 -2.41 6.34 -6.56
N PHE A 306 -3.25 7.12 -7.26
CA PHE A 306 -2.77 8.18 -8.15
C PHE A 306 -2.20 9.38 -7.39
N GLU A 307 -2.74 9.72 -6.21
CA GLU A 307 -2.16 10.71 -5.32
C GLU A 307 -0.69 10.36 -4.99
N LEU A 308 -0.43 9.08 -4.65
CA LEU A 308 0.94 8.61 -4.41
C LEU A 308 1.83 8.70 -5.67
N ILE A 309 1.29 8.39 -6.87
CA ILE A 309 2.05 8.43 -8.13
C ILE A 309 2.32 9.85 -8.61
N ASP A 310 1.42 10.78 -8.30
CA ASP A 310 1.48 12.18 -8.73
C ASP A 310 2.20 13.07 -7.70
N GLU A 311 2.65 12.51 -6.55
CA GLU A 311 3.44 13.21 -5.54
C GLU A 311 4.77 13.69 -6.15
N GLN A 312 5.30 14.80 -5.65
CA GLN A 312 6.51 15.38 -6.19
C GLN A 312 7.74 14.51 -5.86
N PRO A 313 8.48 13.99 -6.86
CA PRO A 313 9.71 13.27 -6.61
C PRO A 313 10.79 14.22 -6.08
N GLU A 314 11.85 13.64 -5.50
CA GLU A 314 13.07 14.41 -5.21
C GLU A 314 13.54 15.13 -6.49
N GLU A 315 14.06 16.34 -6.32
CA GLU A 315 14.62 17.11 -7.43
C GLU A 315 15.66 16.29 -8.20
N SER A 316 15.68 16.41 -9.52
CA SER A 316 16.68 15.74 -10.34
C SER A 316 18.10 16.20 -10.00
N ASP A 317 19.03 15.26 -9.91
CA ASP A 317 20.46 15.54 -9.75
C ASP A 317 21.18 15.82 -11.10
N GLY A 318 20.43 15.93 -12.20
CA GLY A 318 20.98 16.23 -13.52
C GLY A 318 21.77 17.53 -13.53
N GLY A 319 23.04 17.47 -13.97
CA GLY A 319 23.93 18.64 -14.04
C GLY A 319 24.61 19.03 -12.72
N LYS A 320 24.38 18.30 -11.62
CA LYS A 320 25.09 18.50 -10.35
C LYS A 320 26.50 17.92 -10.38
N LYS A 321 27.38 18.50 -9.57
CA LYS A 321 28.78 18.10 -9.47
C LYS A 321 28.93 16.72 -8.80
N GLU A 322 29.99 16.02 -9.14
CA GLU A 322 30.44 14.83 -8.41
C GLU A 322 31.64 15.20 -7.55
N LEU A 323 31.67 14.70 -6.31
CA LEU A 323 32.84 14.81 -5.44
C LEU A 323 33.93 13.88 -5.96
N SER A 324 35.08 14.43 -6.35
CA SER A 324 36.23 13.65 -6.77
C SER A 324 37.30 13.67 -5.66
N ASN A 325 37.58 12.49 -5.08
CA ASN A 325 38.60 12.30 -4.02
C ASN A 325 38.42 13.26 -2.83
N PRO A 326 37.26 13.26 -2.16
CA PRO A 326 37.03 14.19 -1.05
C PRO A 326 38.00 13.94 0.12
N LYS A 327 38.50 15.04 0.68
CA LYS A 327 39.34 15.03 1.89
C LYS A 327 38.49 14.77 3.14
N GLY A 328 37.22 15.13 3.08
CA GLY A 328 36.25 14.91 4.14
C GLY A 328 36.07 16.11 5.09
N GLU A 329 36.34 17.34 4.66
CA GLU A 329 35.98 18.53 5.42
C GLU A 329 34.48 18.81 5.25
N VAL A 330 33.79 19.07 6.37
CA VAL A 330 32.35 19.39 6.36
C VAL A 330 32.11 20.65 7.17
N SER A 331 31.45 21.64 6.57
CA SER A 331 31.11 22.88 7.25
C SER A 331 29.62 23.18 7.21
N PHE A 332 29.09 23.58 8.36
CA PHE A 332 27.73 24.09 8.53
C PHE A 332 27.82 25.60 8.71
N ASN A 333 27.19 26.38 7.87
CA ASN A 333 27.24 27.83 7.88
C ASN A 333 25.84 28.39 8.13
N ASN A 334 25.61 28.87 9.35
CA ASN A 334 24.35 29.48 9.80
C ASN A 334 23.11 28.65 9.47
N VAL A 335 23.19 27.32 9.69
CA VAL A 335 22.14 26.38 9.31
C VAL A 335 20.92 26.54 10.21
N THR A 336 19.76 26.65 9.59
CA THR A 336 18.45 26.67 10.26
C THR A 336 17.56 25.60 9.65
N PHE A 337 16.83 24.86 10.48
CA PHE A 337 15.97 23.76 10.01
C PHE A 337 14.80 23.49 10.95
N SER A 338 13.68 23.10 10.35
CA SER A 338 12.43 22.72 11.01
C SER A 338 11.78 21.53 10.28
N TYR A 339 11.39 20.49 11.02
CA TYR A 339 10.50 19.45 10.47
C TYR A 339 9.07 19.98 10.28
N ASP A 340 8.61 20.77 11.24
CA ASP A 340 7.37 21.55 11.21
C ASP A 340 7.72 23.03 11.24
N LYS A 341 7.26 23.79 10.23
CA LYS A 341 7.55 25.23 10.11
C LYS A 341 7.09 26.07 11.30
N SER A 342 6.20 25.51 12.15
CA SER A 342 5.76 26.16 13.40
C SER A 342 6.80 26.11 14.51
N LYS A 343 7.77 25.15 14.46
CA LYS A 343 8.74 24.91 15.54
C LYS A 343 10.15 24.70 14.98
N THR A 344 10.97 25.73 15.00
CA THR A 344 12.37 25.63 14.56
C THR A 344 13.15 24.74 15.51
N LEU A 345 13.76 23.68 14.95
CA LEU A 345 14.56 22.71 15.71
C LEU A 345 16.04 23.07 15.72
N ILE A 346 16.65 23.37 14.56
CA ILE A 346 18.04 23.82 14.44
C ILE A 346 18.05 25.33 14.17
N LYS A 347 18.88 26.08 14.90
CA LYS A 347 18.88 27.56 14.87
C LYS A 347 20.29 28.10 14.75
N ASN A 348 20.60 28.75 13.62
CA ASN A 348 21.87 29.41 13.38
C ASN A 348 23.06 28.52 13.81
N PHE A 349 23.09 27.30 13.24
CA PHE A 349 24.07 26.28 13.60
C PHE A 349 25.32 26.48 12.76
N ASP A 350 26.44 26.82 13.39
CA ASP A 350 27.76 27.01 12.78
C ASP A 350 28.75 26.01 13.36
N PHE A 351 29.39 25.21 12.47
CA PHE A 351 30.40 24.23 12.88
C PHE A 351 31.23 23.78 11.68
N THR A 352 32.54 23.59 11.87
CA THR A 352 33.41 22.98 10.84
C THR A 352 34.12 21.75 11.41
N ALA A 353 33.89 20.61 10.72
CA ALA A 353 34.59 19.36 10.92
C ALA A 353 35.75 19.26 9.95
N TYR A 354 36.97 19.35 10.42
CA TYR A 354 38.18 19.21 9.61
C TYR A 354 38.42 17.76 9.20
N ALA A 355 39.06 17.56 8.04
CA ALA A 355 39.35 16.25 7.49
C ALA A 355 40.07 15.32 8.47
N GLY A 356 39.63 14.07 8.55
CA GLY A 356 40.22 13.04 9.39
C GLY A 356 39.95 13.17 10.89
N ARG A 357 39.15 14.13 11.35
CA ARG A 357 38.83 14.35 12.76
C ARG A 357 37.60 13.55 13.21
N LYS A 358 37.64 13.13 14.47
CA LYS A 358 36.54 12.47 15.17
C LYS A 358 35.72 13.51 15.94
N ILE A 359 34.47 13.68 15.57
CA ILE A 359 33.53 14.63 16.15
C ILE A 359 32.49 13.86 16.95
N ALA A 360 32.49 13.99 18.28
CA ALA A 360 31.46 13.45 19.15
C ALA A 360 30.31 14.46 19.28
N VAL A 361 29.12 14.09 18.86
CA VAL A 361 27.92 14.93 19.01
C VAL A 361 27.17 14.49 20.27
N VAL A 362 27.12 15.36 21.26
CA VAL A 362 26.51 15.11 22.57
C VAL A 362 25.40 16.10 22.87
N GLY A 363 24.44 15.72 23.71
CA GLY A 363 23.35 16.59 24.14
C GLY A 363 22.11 15.80 24.55
N PRO A 364 21.13 16.44 25.19
CA PRO A 364 19.91 15.80 25.65
C PRO A 364 19.08 15.23 24.48
N THR A 365 18.18 14.31 24.80
CA THR A 365 17.24 13.77 23.80
C THR A 365 16.41 14.90 23.18
N GLY A 366 16.23 14.86 21.86
CA GLY A 366 15.47 15.89 21.14
C GLY A 366 16.23 17.20 20.84
N CYS A 367 17.52 17.34 21.15
CA CYS A 367 18.30 18.55 20.83
C CYS A 367 18.71 18.67 19.36
N GLY A 368 18.44 17.65 18.50
CA GLY A 368 18.70 17.70 17.06
C GLY A 368 19.88 16.88 16.53
N LYS A 369 20.47 15.95 17.33
CA LYS A 369 21.62 15.11 16.90
C LYS A 369 21.34 14.32 15.64
N THR A 370 20.26 13.53 15.62
CA THR A 370 19.84 12.74 14.45
C THR A 370 19.43 13.64 13.28
N THR A 371 18.88 14.82 13.58
CA THR A 371 18.54 15.81 12.55
C THR A 371 19.78 16.30 11.81
N LEU A 372 20.89 16.53 12.53
CA LEU A 372 22.16 16.92 11.91
C LEU A 372 22.62 15.88 10.88
N ILE A 373 22.52 14.59 11.22
CA ILE A 373 22.82 13.46 10.33
C ILE A 373 21.93 13.49 9.09
N ASN A 374 20.64 13.68 9.28
CA ASN A 374 19.67 13.71 8.18
C ASN A 374 19.94 14.87 7.21
N LEU A 375 20.39 16.00 7.72
CA LEU A 375 20.77 17.15 6.91
C LEU A 375 22.08 16.90 6.15
N LEU A 376 23.09 16.27 6.76
CA LEU A 376 24.35 15.89 6.11
C LEU A 376 24.14 14.98 4.90
N LEU A 377 23.26 14.00 5.03
CA LEU A 377 22.93 13.05 3.97
C LEU A 377 21.92 13.60 2.95
N ARG A 378 21.49 14.86 3.18
CA ARG A 378 20.50 15.53 2.33
C ARG A 378 19.21 14.73 2.21
N PHE A 379 18.76 14.11 3.34
CA PHE A 379 17.42 13.52 3.45
C PHE A 379 16.37 14.62 3.63
N TYR A 380 16.79 15.76 4.18
CA TYR A 380 16.01 16.98 4.32
C TYR A 380 16.80 18.17 3.82
N ARG A 381 16.11 19.21 3.37
CA ARG A 381 16.70 20.48 2.99
C ARG A 381 16.75 21.43 4.19
N VAL A 382 17.79 22.23 4.28
CA VAL A 382 17.87 23.31 5.27
C VAL A 382 16.90 24.43 4.91
N ASP A 383 16.29 25.07 5.92
CA ASP A 383 15.43 26.25 5.74
C ASP A 383 16.25 27.52 5.49
N GLY A 384 17.48 27.57 6.00
CA GLY A 384 18.40 28.67 5.83
C GLY A 384 19.86 28.25 6.09
N GLY A 385 20.80 29.04 5.61
CA GLY A 385 22.22 28.71 5.65
C GLY A 385 22.64 27.71 4.58
N SER A 386 23.83 27.10 4.75
CA SER A 386 24.37 26.11 3.82
C SER A 386 25.21 25.06 4.55
N ILE A 387 25.29 23.86 3.97
CA ILE A 387 26.20 22.80 4.39
C ILE A 387 27.13 22.53 3.21
N THR A 388 28.44 22.51 3.48
CA THR A 388 29.44 22.28 2.44
C THR A 388 30.25 21.02 2.75
N ALA A 389 30.60 20.26 1.70
CA ALA A 389 31.55 19.15 1.76
C ALA A 389 32.73 19.52 0.87
N ASP A 390 33.94 19.57 1.46
CA ASP A 390 35.18 20.04 0.81
C ASP A 390 34.98 21.38 0.07
N GLY A 391 34.29 22.35 0.71
CA GLY A 391 34.02 23.68 0.16
C GLY A 391 32.91 23.77 -0.88
N THR A 392 32.30 22.65 -1.28
CA THR A 392 31.16 22.63 -2.22
C THR A 392 29.85 22.46 -1.46
N ASP A 393 28.84 23.30 -1.76
CA ASP A 393 27.51 23.14 -1.15
C ASP A 393 26.93 21.77 -1.50
N ILE A 394 26.43 21.04 -0.50
CA ILE A 394 25.84 19.71 -0.69
C ILE A 394 24.63 19.73 -1.63
N ASN A 395 23.98 20.88 -1.81
CA ASN A 395 22.89 21.04 -2.75
C ASN A 395 23.37 21.04 -4.21
N ASP A 396 24.63 21.39 -4.45
CA ASP A 396 25.24 21.38 -5.80
C ASP A 396 25.90 20.05 -6.15
N ILE A 397 25.98 19.12 -5.18
CA ILE A 397 26.54 17.80 -5.34
C ILE A 397 25.40 16.81 -5.65
N SER A 398 25.63 15.84 -6.55
CA SER A 398 24.65 14.77 -6.78
C SER A 398 24.50 13.92 -5.50
N ARG A 399 23.25 13.55 -5.13
CA ARG A 399 22.99 12.75 -3.94
C ARG A 399 23.73 11.43 -3.95
N LYS A 400 23.82 10.80 -5.13
CA LYS A 400 24.56 9.56 -5.31
C LYS A 400 26.02 9.75 -4.92
N SER A 401 26.68 10.79 -5.42
CA SER A 401 28.07 11.09 -5.09
C SER A 401 28.23 11.42 -3.62
N LEU A 402 27.39 12.31 -3.06
CA LEU A 402 27.42 12.67 -1.65
C LEU A 402 27.29 11.43 -0.75
N ARG A 403 26.23 10.64 -0.94
CA ARG A 403 25.93 9.47 -0.11
C ARG A 403 26.94 8.33 -0.25
N THR A 404 27.58 8.18 -1.42
CA THR A 404 28.65 7.19 -1.61
C THR A 404 29.92 7.51 -0.79
N HIS A 405 30.16 8.79 -0.49
CA HIS A 405 31.31 9.23 0.29
C HIS A 405 31.05 9.25 1.80
N PHE A 406 29.82 9.00 2.23
CA PHE A 406 29.45 8.80 3.64
C PHE A 406 29.17 7.33 3.95
N GLY A 407 29.88 6.77 4.91
CA GLY A 407 29.52 5.47 5.48
C GLY A 407 28.65 5.67 6.71
N MET A 408 27.54 4.96 6.79
CA MET A 408 26.57 5.12 7.87
C MET A 408 26.36 3.82 8.63
N VAL A 409 26.50 3.88 9.97
CA VAL A 409 26.09 2.82 10.89
C VAL A 409 25.10 3.42 11.87
N LEU A 410 23.84 3.05 11.73
CA LEU A 410 22.73 3.55 12.56
C LEU A 410 22.51 2.66 13.78
N GLN A 411 21.75 3.19 14.76
CA GLN A 411 21.27 2.47 15.92
C GLN A 411 20.44 1.26 15.51
N ASP A 412 19.48 1.44 14.60
CA ASP A 412 18.68 0.35 14.04
C ASP A 412 19.45 -0.39 12.95
N THR A 413 19.91 -1.59 13.27
CA THR A 413 20.69 -2.43 12.38
C THR A 413 19.79 -3.19 11.42
N TRP A 414 19.55 -2.65 10.24
CA TRP A 414 18.77 -3.34 9.22
C TRP A 414 19.57 -4.42 8.48
N ILE A 415 19.01 -5.62 8.43
CA ILE A 415 19.53 -6.79 7.71
C ILE A 415 18.56 -7.19 6.60
N LYS A 416 19.07 -7.28 5.36
CA LYS A 416 18.32 -7.79 4.23
C LYS A 416 18.07 -9.29 4.40
N ASN A 417 16.88 -9.78 4.06
CA ASN A 417 16.62 -11.21 3.94
C ASN A 417 17.41 -11.79 2.75
N ALA A 418 18.65 -12.19 3.01
CA ALA A 418 19.63 -12.63 2.04
C ALA A 418 20.79 -13.31 2.76
N THR A 419 21.81 -13.80 2.03
CA THR A 419 23.00 -14.39 2.64
C THR A 419 23.83 -13.36 3.41
N VAL A 420 24.65 -13.81 4.35
CA VAL A 420 25.61 -12.95 5.06
C VAL A 420 26.52 -12.23 4.06
N LYS A 421 26.98 -12.94 3.03
CA LYS A 421 27.80 -12.41 1.94
C LYS A 421 27.11 -11.24 1.23
N GLU A 422 25.86 -11.43 0.79
CA GLU A 422 25.06 -10.38 0.14
C GLU A 422 24.76 -9.21 1.06
N ASN A 423 24.63 -9.46 2.36
CA ASN A 423 24.44 -8.41 3.34
C ASN A 423 25.69 -7.53 3.52
N ILE A 424 26.89 -8.11 3.52
CA ILE A 424 28.14 -7.35 3.57
C ILE A 424 28.38 -6.61 2.25
N ALA A 425 28.09 -7.25 1.10
CA ALA A 425 28.28 -6.70 -0.24
C ALA A 425 27.17 -5.68 -0.64
N PHE A 426 26.23 -5.34 0.25
CA PHE A 426 25.04 -4.54 -0.09
C PHE A 426 25.38 -3.21 -0.78
N GLY A 427 26.48 -2.55 -0.42
CA GLY A 427 26.89 -1.28 -1.04
C GLY A 427 27.85 -1.44 -2.24
N LYS A 428 28.40 -2.65 -2.47
CA LYS A 428 29.36 -2.95 -3.53
C LYS A 428 29.06 -4.34 -4.13
N ALA A 429 28.13 -4.37 -5.09
CA ALA A 429 27.61 -5.63 -5.66
C ALA A 429 28.67 -6.46 -6.42
N ASP A 430 29.75 -5.84 -6.88
CA ASP A 430 30.89 -6.43 -7.61
C ASP A 430 32.07 -6.82 -6.67
N ALA A 431 31.85 -6.82 -5.34
CA ALA A 431 32.88 -7.19 -4.37
C ALA A 431 33.28 -8.67 -4.50
N THR A 432 34.61 -8.92 -4.50
CA THR A 432 35.12 -10.30 -4.50
C THR A 432 34.98 -10.95 -3.12
N ASP A 433 35.05 -12.29 -3.07
CA ASP A 433 34.96 -13.03 -1.80
C ASP A 433 36.09 -12.66 -0.85
N GLU A 434 37.31 -12.41 -1.40
CA GLU A 434 38.46 -11.95 -0.63
C GLU A 434 38.19 -10.57 0.01
N GLU A 435 37.61 -9.63 -0.73
CA GLU A 435 37.27 -8.29 -0.21
C GLU A 435 36.22 -8.39 0.91
N ILE A 436 35.19 -9.22 0.73
CA ILE A 436 34.13 -9.46 1.71
C ILE A 436 34.72 -10.08 2.99
N ILE A 437 35.57 -11.11 2.84
CA ILE A 437 36.23 -11.74 3.99
C ILE A 437 37.18 -10.77 4.69
N ALA A 438 37.91 -9.93 3.96
CA ALA A 438 38.80 -8.93 4.53
C ALA A 438 38.01 -7.89 5.32
N ALA A 439 36.89 -7.39 4.79
CA ALA A 439 35.99 -6.47 5.47
C ALA A 439 35.39 -7.08 6.75
N ALA A 440 34.95 -8.34 6.68
CA ALA A 440 34.41 -9.06 7.84
C ALA A 440 35.49 -9.30 8.92
N LYS A 441 36.74 -9.54 8.55
CA LYS A 441 37.86 -9.65 9.49
C LYS A 441 38.15 -8.31 10.15
N ALA A 442 38.19 -7.23 9.39
CA ALA A 442 38.42 -5.88 9.90
C ALA A 442 37.31 -5.46 10.88
N ALA A 443 36.07 -5.78 10.60
CA ALA A 443 34.91 -5.56 11.45
C ALA A 443 34.76 -6.58 12.61
N ARG A 444 35.69 -7.50 12.83
CA ARG A 444 35.59 -8.56 13.86
C ARG A 444 34.39 -9.52 13.67
N ALA A 445 33.76 -9.52 12.50
CA ALA A 445 32.59 -10.36 12.18
C ALA A 445 32.97 -11.79 11.75
N HIS A 446 34.13 -11.99 11.12
CA HIS A 446 34.56 -13.27 10.54
C HIS A 446 34.45 -14.46 11.50
N GLY A 447 34.79 -14.24 12.80
CA GLY A 447 34.80 -15.31 13.81
C GLY A 447 33.42 -15.90 14.10
N PHE A 448 32.36 -15.09 14.16
CA PHE A 448 31.01 -15.62 14.34
C PHE A 448 30.43 -16.15 13.01
N ILE A 449 30.72 -15.50 11.89
CA ILE A 449 30.25 -15.95 10.57
C ILE A 449 30.70 -17.39 10.31
N LYS A 450 31.94 -17.74 10.61
CA LYS A 450 32.45 -19.13 10.45
C LYS A 450 31.71 -20.15 11.33
N ARG A 451 31.06 -19.74 12.42
CA ARG A 451 30.28 -20.64 13.29
C ARG A 451 28.87 -20.86 12.81
N LEU A 452 28.39 -20.06 11.86
CA LEU A 452 27.09 -20.27 11.23
C LEU A 452 27.14 -21.54 10.37
N LYS A 453 25.99 -22.21 10.26
CA LYS A 453 25.86 -23.52 9.59
C LYS A 453 26.49 -23.55 8.18
N ASN A 454 26.28 -22.50 7.39
CA ASN A 454 26.79 -22.36 6.03
C ASN A 454 27.79 -21.18 5.90
N GLY A 455 28.35 -20.68 7.01
CA GLY A 455 29.29 -19.57 7.00
C GLY A 455 28.72 -18.32 6.31
N TYR A 456 29.43 -17.80 5.31
CA TYR A 456 29.03 -16.63 4.53
C TYR A 456 27.77 -16.83 3.66
N ASP A 457 27.44 -18.08 3.32
CA ASP A 457 26.25 -18.41 2.52
C ASP A 457 25.02 -18.68 3.40
N THR A 458 25.12 -18.48 4.71
CA THR A 458 23.97 -18.57 5.61
C THR A 458 22.98 -17.46 5.28
N VAL A 459 21.73 -17.83 4.98
CA VAL A 459 20.62 -16.88 4.81
C VAL A 459 20.20 -16.39 6.19
N ILE A 460 20.14 -15.08 6.35
CA ILE A 460 19.73 -14.40 7.56
C ILE A 460 18.55 -13.48 7.25
N SER A 461 17.63 -13.34 8.20
CA SER A 461 16.50 -12.43 8.10
C SER A 461 16.48 -11.49 9.30
N ASP A 462 15.76 -10.38 9.17
CA ASP A 462 15.63 -9.42 10.25
C ASP A 462 14.86 -10.06 11.42
N GLY A 463 15.50 -10.07 12.62
CA GLY A 463 14.92 -10.63 13.85
C GLY A 463 15.27 -12.09 14.16
N GLU A 464 15.93 -12.85 13.27
CA GLU A 464 16.26 -14.25 13.52
C GLU A 464 17.76 -14.58 13.38
N GLY A 465 18.27 -15.38 14.30
CA GLY A 465 19.57 -16.09 14.18
C GLY A 465 20.81 -15.31 14.54
N LEU A 466 20.78 -13.98 14.71
CA LEU A 466 21.90 -13.15 15.11
C LEU A 466 21.57 -12.27 16.32
N SER A 467 22.54 -12.14 17.23
CA SER A 467 22.45 -11.15 18.29
C SER A 467 22.54 -9.72 17.73
N GLU A 468 22.07 -8.72 18.49
CA GLU A 468 22.11 -7.32 18.09
C GLU A 468 23.56 -6.86 17.79
N GLY A 469 24.54 -7.27 18.62
CA GLY A 469 25.94 -6.98 18.38
C GLY A 469 26.50 -7.63 17.11
N GLU A 470 26.08 -8.87 16.78
CA GLU A 470 26.48 -9.53 15.54
C GLU A 470 25.89 -8.83 14.30
N ARG A 471 24.65 -8.36 14.37
CA ARG A 471 24.04 -7.53 13.33
C ARG A 471 24.81 -6.21 13.15
N GLN A 472 25.17 -5.56 14.24
CA GLN A 472 25.97 -4.33 14.19
C GLN A 472 27.35 -4.55 13.56
N LEU A 473 28.03 -5.67 13.89
CA LEU A 473 29.30 -6.02 13.24
C LEU A 473 29.15 -6.25 11.73
N LEU A 474 28.02 -6.80 11.26
CA LEU A 474 27.73 -6.90 9.81
C LEU A 474 27.51 -5.53 9.16
N CYS A 475 26.81 -4.62 9.83
CA CYS A 475 26.64 -3.25 9.33
C CYS A 475 28.00 -2.51 9.26
N ILE A 476 28.87 -2.71 10.25
CA ILE A 476 30.24 -2.17 10.21
C ILE A 476 31.03 -2.79 9.05
N ALA A 477 30.91 -4.11 8.80
CA ALA A 477 31.57 -4.78 7.67
C ALA A 477 31.14 -4.21 6.31
N ARG A 478 29.85 -3.85 6.13
CA ARG A 478 29.37 -3.13 4.92
C ARG A 478 30.17 -1.85 4.67
N VAL A 479 30.33 -1.04 5.71
CA VAL A 479 31.02 0.25 5.62
C VAL A 479 32.52 0.06 5.44
N MET A 480 33.12 -0.94 6.09
CA MET A 480 34.54 -1.33 5.90
C MET A 480 34.83 -1.73 4.44
N LEU A 481 33.89 -2.40 3.77
CA LEU A 481 34.03 -2.79 2.36
C LEU A 481 34.03 -1.58 1.43
N LEU A 482 33.19 -0.57 1.71
CA LEU A 482 33.05 0.65 0.92
C LEU A 482 34.21 1.63 1.08
N LYS A 483 34.87 1.63 2.24
CA LYS A 483 35.98 2.54 2.61
C LYS A 483 35.69 4.03 2.37
N PRO A 484 34.54 4.56 2.80
CA PRO A 484 34.21 5.97 2.58
C PRO A 484 35.14 6.90 3.39
N PRO A 485 35.42 8.13 2.92
CA PRO A 485 36.25 9.10 3.64
C PRO A 485 35.56 9.75 4.83
N MET A 486 34.24 9.74 4.85
CA MET A 486 33.42 10.33 5.93
C MET A 486 32.50 9.29 6.56
N LEU A 487 32.27 9.36 7.84
CA LEU A 487 31.47 8.41 8.60
C LEU A 487 30.41 9.12 9.45
N ILE A 488 29.28 8.44 9.56
CA ILE A 488 28.20 8.78 10.48
C ILE A 488 27.91 7.54 11.31
N LEU A 489 28.11 7.64 12.61
CA LEU A 489 27.98 6.53 13.55
C LEU A 489 26.99 6.90 14.64
N ASP A 490 25.95 6.08 14.84
CA ASP A 490 25.01 6.22 15.95
C ASP A 490 25.25 5.08 16.95
N GLU A 491 25.76 5.44 18.14
CA GLU A 491 26.30 4.49 19.11
C GLU A 491 25.27 4.14 20.20
N ALA A 492 24.18 3.46 19.85
CA ALA A 492 23.25 2.93 20.85
C ALA A 492 23.41 1.40 20.98
N THR A 493 24.02 0.97 22.08
CA THR A 493 24.35 -0.45 22.32
C THR A 493 23.85 -0.95 23.68
N SER A 494 22.70 -0.45 24.14
CA SER A 494 22.16 -0.77 25.47
C SER A 494 21.79 -2.24 25.71
N SER A 495 21.80 -3.08 24.67
CA SER A 495 21.30 -4.47 24.72
C SER A 495 22.34 -5.51 24.29
N ILE A 496 23.64 -5.17 24.25
CA ILE A 496 24.72 -6.05 23.78
C ILE A 496 25.50 -6.62 24.98
N ASP A 497 25.85 -7.91 24.90
CA ASP A 497 26.73 -8.52 25.90
C ASP A 497 28.13 -7.89 25.89
N THR A 498 28.78 -7.81 27.05
CA THR A 498 30.07 -7.12 27.25
C THR A 498 31.18 -7.62 26.30
N ARG A 499 31.23 -8.91 25.97
CA ARG A 499 32.25 -9.47 25.08
C ARG A 499 32.08 -9.04 23.64
N THR A 500 30.84 -9.03 23.16
CA THR A 500 30.51 -8.56 21.81
C THR A 500 30.64 -7.04 21.73
N GLU A 501 30.28 -6.34 22.78
CA GLU A 501 30.47 -4.90 22.91
C GLU A 501 31.91 -4.46 22.69
N LEU A 502 32.88 -5.13 23.31
CA LEU A 502 34.30 -4.85 23.10
C LEU A 502 34.74 -5.04 21.64
N LYS A 503 34.17 -6.04 20.93
CA LYS A 503 34.44 -6.24 19.51
C LYS A 503 33.85 -5.14 18.65
N VAL A 504 32.63 -4.70 18.97
CA VAL A 504 31.97 -3.60 18.27
C VAL A 504 32.77 -2.30 18.44
N GLN A 505 33.25 -2.02 19.65
CA GLN A 505 34.09 -0.86 19.93
C GLN A 505 35.43 -0.90 19.15
N ASP A 506 36.15 -2.04 19.18
CA ASP A 506 37.38 -2.22 18.38
C ASP A 506 37.08 -2.05 16.86
N ALA A 507 35.96 -2.55 16.39
CA ALA A 507 35.55 -2.39 15.00
C ALA A 507 35.26 -0.92 14.64
N PHE A 508 34.58 -0.18 15.53
CA PHE A 508 34.34 1.26 15.35
C PHE A 508 35.64 2.06 15.35
N THR A 509 36.54 1.78 16.29
CA THR A 509 37.86 2.48 16.37
C THR A 509 38.63 2.31 15.06
N ARG A 510 38.71 1.08 14.53
CA ARG A 510 39.37 0.80 13.23
C ARG A 510 38.63 1.45 12.06
N LEU A 511 37.30 1.49 12.12
CA LEU A 511 36.50 2.12 11.07
C LEU A 511 36.77 3.62 10.98
N MET A 512 36.99 4.29 12.13
CA MET A 512 37.21 5.74 12.22
C MET A 512 38.66 6.16 11.87
N GLU A 513 39.63 5.25 11.80
CA GLU A 513 41.03 5.58 11.50
C GLU A 513 41.17 6.37 10.19
N ASN A 514 41.78 7.56 10.26
CA ASN A 514 42.02 8.44 9.11
C ASN A 514 40.77 8.89 8.35
N ARG A 515 39.62 8.96 9.02
CA ARG A 515 38.34 9.37 8.41
C ARG A 515 37.65 10.43 9.26
N THR A 516 36.99 11.34 8.57
CA THR A 516 36.14 12.33 9.28
C THR A 516 34.88 11.61 9.79
N SER A 517 34.72 11.59 11.11
CA SER A 517 33.68 10.77 11.73
C SER A 517 32.78 11.62 12.62
N PHE A 518 31.48 11.61 12.34
CA PHE A 518 30.43 12.15 13.20
C PHE A 518 29.86 11.02 14.03
N VAL A 519 30.05 11.06 15.33
CA VAL A 519 29.59 10.03 16.25
C VAL A 519 28.54 10.61 17.18
N VAL A 520 27.30 10.13 17.10
CA VAL A 520 26.31 10.41 18.15
C VAL A 520 26.66 9.54 19.34
N ALA A 521 27.38 10.15 20.26
CA ALA A 521 28.02 9.41 21.33
C ALA A 521 27.06 9.27 22.53
N HIS A 522 26.86 8.02 22.93
CA HIS A 522 26.18 7.63 24.17
C HIS A 522 27.11 6.98 25.19
N ARG A 523 28.41 6.87 24.85
CA ARG A 523 29.45 6.26 25.69
C ARG A 523 30.55 7.23 26.05
N LEU A 524 31.00 7.10 27.29
CA LEU A 524 32.06 7.94 27.83
C LEU A 524 33.39 7.79 27.07
N SER A 525 33.77 6.55 26.70
CA SER A 525 35.02 6.29 25.96
C SER A 525 35.05 7.02 24.62
N THR A 526 33.99 6.94 23.87
CA THR A 526 33.87 7.60 22.55
C THR A 526 33.90 9.11 22.65
N ILE A 527 33.29 9.69 23.71
CA ILE A 527 33.29 11.12 23.96
C ILE A 527 34.71 11.60 24.32
N ARG A 528 35.40 10.86 25.20
CA ARG A 528 36.73 11.22 25.70
C ARG A 528 37.81 11.15 24.61
N ASP A 529 37.70 10.17 23.70
CA ASP A 529 38.69 9.95 22.64
C ASP A 529 38.38 10.75 21.36
N ALA A 530 37.41 11.66 21.38
CA ALA A 530 37.06 12.53 20.26
C ALA A 530 38.01 13.73 20.15
N ASP A 531 38.40 14.08 18.92
CA ASP A 531 39.19 15.28 18.62
C ASP A 531 38.43 16.58 18.93
N CYS A 532 37.10 16.53 18.77
CA CYS A 532 36.22 17.64 19.10
C CYS A 532 34.87 17.10 19.58
N ILE A 533 34.40 17.64 20.69
CA ILE A 533 33.06 17.40 21.21
C ILE A 533 32.17 18.56 20.81
N LEU A 534 31.09 18.28 20.12
CA LEU A 534 30.06 19.23 19.74
C LEU A 534 28.87 19.07 20.69
N VAL A 535 28.70 20.01 21.58
CA VAL A 535 27.64 19.99 22.60
C VAL A 535 26.42 20.73 22.09
N MET A 536 25.33 19.99 21.86
CA MET A 536 24.07 20.53 21.35
C MET A 536 23.06 20.75 22.48
N ASN A 537 22.45 21.93 22.51
CA ASN A 537 21.32 22.22 23.40
C ASN A 537 20.28 23.11 22.67
N GLY A 538 19.02 22.71 22.69
CA GLY A 538 17.92 23.47 22.07
C GLY A 538 18.15 23.81 20.58
N GLY A 539 18.82 22.92 19.85
CA GLY A 539 19.08 23.08 18.41
C GLY A 539 20.24 24.03 18.07
N ARG A 540 21.08 24.35 19.01
CA ARG A 540 22.27 25.22 18.83
C ARG A 540 23.51 24.50 19.32
N VAL A 541 24.67 24.94 18.85
CA VAL A 541 25.94 24.61 19.44
C VAL A 541 26.04 25.39 20.75
N ALA A 542 25.99 24.68 21.89
CA ALA A 542 26.15 25.30 23.22
C ALA A 542 27.63 25.49 23.56
N GLU A 543 28.42 24.45 23.29
CA GLU A 543 29.85 24.42 23.57
C GLU A 543 30.56 23.54 22.54
N GLN A 544 31.84 23.82 22.28
CA GLN A 544 32.70 22.96 21.46
C GLN A 544 34.12 22.99 22.02
N GLY A 545 34.84 21.86 21.92
CA GLY A 545 36.22 21.72 22.39
C GLY A 545 36.57 20.25 22.66
N THR A 546 37.75 20.02 23.24
CA THR A 546 38.16 18.71 23.72
C THR A 546 37.48 18.38 25.05
N HIS A 547 37.56 17.12 25.47
CA HIS A 547 37.01 16.67 26.76
C HIS A 547 37.56 17.50 27.95
N GLU A 548 38.86 17.71 27.96
CA GLU A 548 39.54 18.42 29.02
C GLU A 548 39.15 19.90 29.07
N GLU A 549 39.20 20.58 27.92
CA GLU A 549 38.79 21.99 27.80
C GLU A 549 37.35 22.23 28.26
N LEU A 550 36.43 21.32 27.91
CA LEU A 550 35.01 21.46 28.24
C LEU A 550 34.72 21.16 29.72
N LEU A 551 35.51 20.28 30.37
CA LEU A 551 35.42 20.05 31.80
C LEU A 551 35.96 21.25 32.59
N GLU A 552 37.12 21.83 32.18
CA GLU A 552 37.68 23.02 32.78
C GLU A 552 36.74 24.23 32.72
N LYS A 553 36.02 24.40 31.61
CA LYS A 553 35.00 25.45 31.46
C LYS A 553 33.83 25.33 32.45
N ASN A 554 33.65 24.16 33.07
CA ASN A 554 32.57 23.85 34.02
C ASN A 554 31.17 24.30 33.53
N GLY A 555 30.95 24.18 32.24
CA GLY A 555 29.76 24.66 31.55
C GLY A 555 28.64 23.60 31.45
N PHE A 556 27.90 23.64 30.33
CA PHE A 556 26.81 22.70 30.09
C PHE A 556 27.31 21.25 29.90
N TYR A 557 28.44 21.07 29.20
CA TYR A 557 29.08 19.76 29.05
C TYR A 557 29.47 19.14 30.40
N ALA A 558 30.13 19.89 31.28
CA ALA A 558 30.53 19.39 32.59
C ALA A 558 29.31 18.94 33.42
N LYS A 559 28.20 19.69 33.37
CA LYS A 559 26.94 19.31 34.02
C LYS A 559 26.35 18.02 33.42
N LEU A 560 26.34 17.90 32.10
CA LEU A 560 25.85 16.70 31.39
C LEU A 560 26.72 15.48 31.74
N TYR A 561 28.03 15.65 31.71
CA TYR A 561 29.02 14.63 32.07
C TYR A 561 28.81 14.13 33.51
N ASN A 562 28.75 15.05 34.48
CA ASN A 562 28.55 14.69 35.88
C ASN A 562 27.21 14.01 36.15
N SER A 563 26.16 14.38 35.40
CA SER A 563 24.85 13.77 35.57
C SER A 563 24.73 12.37 34.95
N GLN A 564 25.50 12.05 33.92
CA GLN A 564 25.42 10.79 33.20
C GLN A 564 26.54 9.80 33.52
N PHE A 565 27.73 10.26 33.90
CA PHE A 565 28.95 9.46 33.98
C PHE A 565 29.75 9.58 35.27
N ALA A 566 29.41 10.49 36.15
CA ALA A 566 30.18 10.75 37.39
C ALA A 566 29.62 10.02 38.62
N ASN A 567 29.07 8.79 38.43
CA ASN A 567 28.73 7.88 39.54
C ASN A 567 29.77 6.78 39.69
#